data_6b3b4f7e19540c645fdd0724f106b310
#
_entry.id   6b3b4f7e19540c645fdd0724f106b310
#
_cell.length_a   1.000
_cell.length_b   1.000
_cell.length_c   1.000
_cell.angle_alpha   90.00
_cell.angle_beta   90.00
_cell.angle_gamma   90.00
#
_symmetry.space_group_name_H-M   'P 1'
#
loop_
_entity.id
_entity.type
_entity.pdbx_description
1 polymer ?
#
loop_
_entity_poly.entity_id
_entity_poly.type
_entity_poly.pdbx_seq_one_letter_code
_entity_poly.pdbx_strand_id
1 'polypeptide(L)'
;MEGVEKQGHRGPFMDSTPLIYEASLVDSPIICLNGRFLDQEMTGVQRYARGMLASLAPGLQVLRPKVPLSPARGHLWEQLVLPRRCGRSLLWSPGNTGPLTKANQVVTVHDASTLDHPEWFSGKFAVWYRFLLPRLARRVRKIITVSQFSKERLIATCSIPDHKIAVIPNAVDARFQPVSAEAIEDFRRRHRLERPYCLYVGSLEPRKNVSLLLKAWADLAPPDCELILAGTAGHVFREKGFTDLPVRTRLFGRVADDELPTLLSAARVFIFPSLYEGFGFPPLEAMACGCPVICSNSTSLPEIGGPEFDAADPASTGAVLYFNPTDREQLAHQIRRVMEMPPEEARRMSRNGIAWAGRFNWDRCASQTWAALKELALS
;
A
#
# COMPACT_ATOMS: atom_id res chain seq x y z
N MET A 1 -45.54 19.58 9.53
CA MET A 1 -44.35 20.15 10.23
C MET A 1 -43.90 19.14 11.25
N GLU A 2 -43.01 18.31 10.92
CA GLU A 2 -42.30 17.44 11.87
C GLU A 2 -40.93 17.16 11.28
N GLY A 3 -39.92 17.57 12.03
CA GLY A 3 -38.52 17.50 11.60
C GLY A 3 -37.97 16.08 11.70
N VAL A 4 -37.33 15.61 10.65
CA VAL A 4 -36.61 14.35 10.64
C VAL A 4 -35.17 14.67 11.00
N GLU A 5 -34.76 14.34 12.22
CA GLU A 5 -33.37 14.31 12.69
C GLU A 5 -32.59 13.23 11.94
N LYS A 6 -31.52 13.65 11.27
CA LYS A 6 -30.52 12.74 10.73
C LYS A 6 -29.63 12.21 11.86
N GLN A 7 -29.92 11.01 12.33
CA GLN A 7 -29.01 10.25 13.18
C GLN A 7 -27.81 9.75 12.34
N GLY A 8 -26.64 10.31 12.62
CA GLY A 8 -25.37 9.83 12.08
C GLY A 8 -25.01 8.46 12.70
N HIS A 9 -24.96 7.44 11.88
CA HIS A 9 -24.42 6.13 12.25
C HIS A 9 -22.91 6.23 12.48
N ARG A 10 -22.52 6.24 13.76
CA ARG A 10 -21.16 5.89 14.20
C ARG A 10 -21.06 4.36 14.20
N GLY A 11 -20.29 3.80 13.27
CA GLY A 11 -19.95 2.40 13.26
C GLY A 11 -19.09 1.99 14.48
N PRO A 12 -19.19 0.74 14.93
CA PRO A 12 -18.52 0.24 16.12
C PRO A 12 -17.02 -0.02 15.83
N PHE A 13 -16.18 0.91 16.21
CA PHE A 13 -14.76 0.67 16.45
C PHE A 13 -14.56 0.63 17.96
N MET A 14 -14.83 -0.50 18.60
CA MET A 14 -14.33 -0.86 19.95
C MET A 14 -14.68 -2.33 20.22
N ASP A 15 -13.67 -3.15 20.24
CA ASP A 15 -13.24 -4.10 21.26
C ASP A 15 -12.40 -5.21 20.63
N SER A 16 -11.12 -4.95 20.54
CA SER A 16 -10.09 -5.97 20.70
C SER A 16 -8.93 -5.30 21.43
N THR A 17 -8.92 -5.48 22.74
CA THR A 17 -7.83 -5.08 23.62
C THR A 17 -6.54 -5.77 23.15
N PRO A 18 -5.48 -5.03 22.74
CA PRO A 18 -4.19 -5.64 22.53
C PRO A 18 -3.58 -5.92 23.89
N LEU A 19 -3.41 -7.20 24.20
CA LEU A 19 -2.50 -7.65 25.26
C LEU A 19 -1.08 -7.21 24.91
N ILE A 20 -0.37 -6.74 25.96
CA ILE A 20 1.07 -6.54 26.02
C ILE A 20 1.56 -5.12 25.74
N TYR A 21 1.70 -4.35 26.76
CA TYR A 21 2.89 -3.62 27.21
C TYR A 21 2.56 -2.80 28.48
N GLU A 22 2.30 -3.47 29.59
CA GLU A 22 2.50 -2.87 30.91
C GLU A 22 3.96 -3.13 31.32
N ALA A 23 4.85 -2.26 30.89
CA ALA A 23 6.18 -2.16 31.48
C ALA A 23 6.55 -0.67 31.58
N SER A 24 6.52 -0.16 32.83
CA SER A 24 7.16 1.08 33.31
C SER A 24 7.22 2.28 32.33
N LEU A 25 6.14 3.01 32.23
CA LEU A 25 6.05 4.28 31.49
C LEU A 25 6.72 5.48 32.19
N VAL A 26 7.39 5.30 33.32
CA VAL A 26 7.84 6.42 34.16
C VAL A 26 9.14 7.06 33.66
N ASP A 27 9.95 6.38 32.80
CA ASP A 27 11.23 6.91 32.29
C ASP A 27 11.44 6.77 30.78
N SER A 28 10.38 6.56 29.99
CA SER A 28 10.55 6.42 28.54
C SER A 28 10.63 7.81 27.88
N PRO A 29 11.61 8.03 26.98
CA PRO A 29 11.73 9.31 26.30
C PRO A 29 10.48 9.59 25.47
N ILE A 30 9.97 10.82 25.53
CA ILE A 30 8.81 11.26 24.73
C ILE A 30 9.21 11.30 23.26
N ILE A 31 8.54 10.47 22.44
CA ILE A 31 8.68 10.48 20.99
C ILE A 31 7.47 11.20 20.40
N CYS A 32 7.72 12.29 19.66
CA CYS A 32 6.68 13.04 18.96
C CYS A 32 6.37 12.40 17.61
N LEU A 33 5.10 12.23 17.30
CA LEU A 33 4.62 11.78 16.00
C LEU A 33 4.08 12.96 15.17
N ASN A 34 4.55 13.14 13.95
CA ASN A 34 3.96 14.05 12.99
C ASN A 34 2.58 13.53 12.53
N GLY A 35 1.51 14.01 13.14
CA GLY A 35 0.13 13.58 12.92
C GLY A 35 -0.57 14.27 11.74
N ARG A 36 0.14 14.98 10.85
CA ARG A 36 -0.47 15.65 9.69
C ARG A 36 -1.26 14.72 8.77
N PHE A 37 -0.87 13.45 8.69
CA PHE A 37 -1.52 12.44 7.86
C PHE A 37 -2.97 12.12 8.28
N LEU A 38 -3.35 12.43 9.53
CA LEU A 38 -4.69 12.11 10.06
C LEU A 38 -5.82 12.84 9.33
N ASP A 39 -5.53 14.01 8.78
CA ASP A 39 -6.49 14.88 8.06
C ASP A 39 -6.37 14.74 6.53
N GLN A 40 -5.62 13.77 6.03
CA GLN A 40 -5.41 13.53 4.59
C GLN A 40 -6.28 12.37 4.08
N GLU A 41 -6.55 12.38 2.77
CA GLU A 41 -7.22 11.27 2.10
C GLU A 41 -6.43 9.96 2.27
N MET A 42 -7.16 8.84 2.35
CA MET A 42 -6.58 7.52 2.58
C MET A 42 -5.84 7.03 1.34
N THR A 43 -4.53 6.91 1.45
CA THR A 43 -3.65 6.23 0.47
C THR A 43 -2.83 5.16 1.20
N GLY A 44 -1.94 4.47 0.50
CA GLY A 44 -1.02 3.51 1.14
C GLY A 44 -0.17 4.12 2.26
N VAL A 45 0.29 5.36 2.09
CA VAL A 45 1.06 6.10 3.11
C VAL A 45 0.24 6.38 4.36
N GLN A 46 -1.00 6.85 4.21
CA GLN A 46 -1.90 7.11 5.34
C GLN A 46 -2.34 5.83 6.01
N ARG A 47 -2.54 4.74 5.26
CA ARG A 47 -2.85 3.41 5.81
C ARG A 47 -1.70 2.91 6.70
N TYR A 48 -0.46 2.99 6.21
CA TYR A 48 0.73 2.70 7.03
C TYR A 48 0.78 3.54 8.30
N ALA A 49 0.69 4.87 8.17
CA ALA A 49 0.83 5.77 9.31
C ALA A 49 -0.28 5.57 10.37
N ARG A 50 -1.50 5.25 9.96
CA ARG A 50 -2.62 4.93 10.87
C ARG A 50 -2.45 3.55 11.53
N GLY A 51 -2.02 2.53 10.79
CA GLY A 51 -1.72 1.21 11.34
C GLY A 51 -0.61 1.30 12.41
N MET A 52 0.46 2.02 12.09
CA MET A 52 1.54 2.27 13.04
C MET A 52 1.10 3.06 14.27
N LEU A 53 0.25 4.09 14.09
CA LEU A 53 -0.30 4.83 15.23
C LEU A 53 -1.14 3.91 16.12
N ALA A 54 -1.99 3.05 15.55
CA ALA A 54 -2.80 2.11 16.31
C ALA A 54 -1.93 1.14 17.15
N SER A 55 -0.83 0.66 16.57
CA SER A 55 0.09 -0.29 17.24
C SER A 55 1.02 0.37 18.26
N LEU A 56 1.36 1.65 18.13
CA LEU A 56 2.37 2.35 18.95
C LEU A 56 1.79 3.50 19.79
N ALA A 57 0.46 3.73 19.75
CA ALA A 57 -0.16 4.88 20.41
C ALA A 57 0.27 5.14 21.88
N PRO A 58 0.42 4.12 22.74
CA PRO A 58 0.80 4.37 24.13
C PRO A 58 2.16 5.05 24.31
N GLY A 59 3.08 4.90 23.32
CA GLY A 59 4.45 5.43 23.39
C GLY A 59 4.66 6.73 22.60
N LEU A 60 3.63 7.30 21.96
CA LEU A 60 3.78 8.41 21.02
C LEU A 60 2.96 9.64 21.45
N GLN A 61 3.61 10.82 21.42
CA GLN A 61 2.91 12.10 21.53
C GLN A 61 2.52 12.59 20.14
N VAL A 62 1.23 12.52 19.79
CA VAL A 62 0.74 12.95 18.49
C VAL A 62 0.67 14.47 18.39
N LEU A 63 1.41 15.05 17.47
CA LEU A 63 1.36 16.48 17.14
C LEU A 63 0.66 16.70 15.81
N ARG A 64 -0.50 17.36 15.81
CA ARG A 64 -1.29 17.66 14.59
C ARG A 64 -1.78 19.09 14.58
N PRO A 65 -2.15 19.64 13.40
CA PRO A 65 -2.89 20.90 13.32
C PRO A 65 -4.17 20.85 14.16
N LYS A 66 -4.62 22.00 14.68
CA LYS A 66 -5.88 22.09 15.44
C LYS A 66 -7.11 21.93 14.53
N VAL A 67 -6.97 22.31 13.25
CA VAL A 67 -7.98 22.19 12.20
C VAL A 67 -7.35 21.62 10.95
N PRO A 68 -8.12 20.95 10.07
CA PRO A 68 -7.63 20.47 8.78
C PRO A 68 -7.05 21.61 7.95
N LEU A 69 -5.89 21.38 7.34
CA LEU A 69 -5.17 22.37 6.54
C LEU A 69 -5.14 21.95 5.06
N SER A 70 -5.18 22.93 4.16
CA SER A 70 -4.88 22.67 2.75
C SER A 70 -3.44 22.13 2.60
N PRO A 71 -3.11 21.41 1.52
CA PRO A 71 -1.79 20.80 1.34
C PRO A 71 -0.63 21.77 1.56
N ALA A 72 -0.70 22.97 0.97
CA ALA A 72 0.35 23.99 1.11
C ALA A 72 0.48 24.51 2.56
N ARG A 73 -0.65 24.80 3.22
CA ARG A 73 -0.65 25.23 4.63
C ARG A 73 -0.17 24.11 5.56
N GLY A 74 -0.49 22.86 5.23
CA GLY A 74 -0.01 21.68 5.95
C GLY A 74 1.52 21.55 5.88
N HIS A 75 2.12 21.77 4.72
CA HIS A 75 3.59 21.82 4.59
C HIS A 75 4.19 23.01 5.37
N LEU A 76 3.58 24.17 5.31
CA LEU A 76 4.06 25.33 6.09
C LEU A 76 4.00 25.06 7.60
N TRP A 77 2.91 24.48 8.10
CA TRP A 77 2.78 24.07 9.49
C TRP A 77 3.87 23.05 9.88
N GLU A 78 4.13 22.06 9.03
CA GLU A 78 5.16 21.05 9.24
C GLU A 78 6.56 21.65 9.32
N GLN A 79 6.87 22.66 8.51
CA GLN A 79 8.19 23.30 8.51
C GLN A 79 8.40 24.29 9.65
N LEU A 80 7.36 25.01 10.10
CA LEU A 80 7.50 26.13 11.03
C LEU A 80 6.97 25.85 12.43
N VAL A 81 5.81 25.18 12.54
CA VAL A 81 5.12 24.97 13.83
C VAL A 81 5.53 23.67 14.49
N LEU A 82 5.55 22.56 13.72
CA LEU A 82 5.86 21.23 14.24
C LEU A 82 7.20 21.15 14.96
N PRO A 83 8.32 21.70 14.45
CA PRO A 83 9.60 21.65 15.16
C PRO A 83 9.57 22.34 16.51
N ARG A 84 8.88 23.49 16.62
CA ARG A 84 8.73 24.24 17.87
C ARG A 84 7.90 23.47 18.89
N ARG A 85 6.81 22.83 18.45
CA ARG A 85 5.94 22.03 19.33
C ARG A 85 6.60 20.76 19.81
N CYS A 86 7.45 20.15 18.98
CA CYS A 86 8.22 18.96 19.34
C CYS A 86 9.40 19.29 20.29
N GLY A 87 9.88 20.52 20.32
CA GLY A 87 11.00 20.94 21.18
C GLY A 87 12.27 20.11 20.93
N ARG A 88 12.85 19.54 21.99
CA ARG A 88 14.07 18.71 21.91
C ARG A 88 13.79 17.22 21.67
N SER A 89 12.55 16.76 21.86
CA SER A 89 12.16 15.35 21.70
C SER A 89 12.48 14.82 20.31
N LEU A 90 12.64 13.51 20.18
CA LEU A 90 12.73 12.85 18.87
C LEU A 90 11.41 13.02 18.13
N LEU A 91 11.47 13.44 16.87
CA LEU A 91 10.31 13.52 15.99
C LEU A 91 10.31 12.31 15.05
N TRP A 92 9.19 11.63 14.92
CA TRP A 92 8.96 10.68 13.85
C TRP A 92 7.91 11.19 12.87
N SER A 93 8.24 11.22 11.58
CA SER A 93 7.35 11.60 10.47
C SER A 93 7.11 10.40 9.55
N PRO A 94 5.92 9.75 9.61
CA PRO A 94 5.67 8.49 8.89
C PRO A 94 5.26 8.68 7.41
N GLY A 95 5.16 9.90 6.90
CA GLY A 95 4.51 10.19 5.61
C GLY A 95 5.39 10.92 4.59
N ASN A 96 6.58 10.44 4.25
CA ASN A 96 7.50 10.95 3.21
C ASN A 96 8.06 12.35 3.45
N THR A 97 7.54 13.13 4.38
CA THR A 97 7.96 14.52 4.63
C THR A 97 8.20 14.76 6.11
N GLY A 98 8.97 15.83 6.39
CA GLY A 98 9.27 16.31 7.74
C GLY A 98 9.92 17.67 7.69
N PRO A 99 10.10 18.34 8.84
CA PRO A 99 10.71 19.67 8.89
C PRO A 99 12.22 19.62 8.63
N LEU A 100 12.69 20.50 7.74
CA LEU A 100 14.13 20.64 7.45
C LEU A 100 14.93 21.24 8.61
N THR A 101 14.29 21.99 9.50
CA THR A 101 14.95 22.67 10.61
C THR A 101 15.26 21.74 11.80
N LYS A 102 14.66 20.54 11.85
CA LYS A 102 14.84 19.60 12.93
C LYS A 102 15.72 18.43 12.51
N ALA A 103 16.93 18.32 13.10
CA ALA A 103 17.84 17.19 12.85
C ALA A 103 17.46 15.96 13.69
N ASN A 104 17.01 16.16 14.96
CA ASN A 104 16.59 15.06 15.86
C ASN A 104 15.22 14.51 15.40
N GLN A 105 15.22 13.81 14.26
CA GLN A 105 14.03 13.16 13.71
C GLN A 105 14.37 11.89 12.93
N VAL A 106 13.36 11.04 12.82
CA VAL A 106 13.26 9.89 11.92
C VAL A 106 12.15 10.18 10.91
N VAL A 107 12.36 9.83 9.65
CA VAL A 107 11.34 9.97 8.61
C VAL A 107 11.14 8.62 7.94
N THR A 108 9.88 8.19 7.79
CA THR A 108 9.57 7.07 6.91
C THR A 108 9.37 7.59 5.49
N VAL A 109 10.17 7.08 4.57
CA VAL A 109 10.10 7.40 3.13
C VAL A 109 9.73 6.12 2.40
N HIS A 110 8.54 6.09 1.81
CA HIS A 110 7.97 4.88 1.25
C HIS A 110 8.57 4.49 -0.11
N ASP A 111 8.94 5.48 -0.91
CA ASP A 111 9.62 5.29 -2.19
C ASP A 111 10.37 6.54 -2.66
N ALA A 112 11.10 6.42 -3.76
CA ALA A 112 11.78 7.52 -4.42
C ALA A 112 11.11 7.89 -5.77
N SER A 113 9.87 7.48 -6.02
CA SER A 113 9.19 7.66 -7.31
C SER A 113 9.13 9.10 -7.79
N THR A 114 8.99 10.05 -6.87
CA THR A 114 9.01 11.50 -7.18
C THR A 114 10.36 12.01 -7.66
N LEU A 115 11.44 11.31 -7.34
CA LEU A 115 12.80 11.63 -7.79
C LEU A 115 13.15 10.89 -9.07
N ASP A 116 12.74 9.62 -9.17
CA ASP A 116 13.01 8.75 -10.32
C ASP A 116 12.14 9.10 -11.54
N HIS A 117 10.86 9.42 -11.29
CA HIS A 117 9.83 9.63 -12.31
C HIS A 117 9.01 10.90 -12.04
N PRO A 118 9.63 12.07 -12.04
CA PRO A 118 8.94 13.34 -11.77
C PRO A 118 7.80 13.63 -12.75
N GLU A 119 7.85 13.06 -13.96
CA GLU A 119 6.85 13.20 -15.02
C GLU A 119 5.48 12.58 -14.66
N TRP A 120 5.42 11.70 -13.67
CA TRP A 120 4.16 11.11 -13.20
C TRP A 120 3.38 12.01 -12.23
N PHE A 121 3.99 13.09 -11.79
CA PHE A 121 3.44 13.99 -10.79
C PHE A 121 3.20 15.40 -11.35
N SER A 122 2.36 16.18 -10.66
CA SER A 122 2.24 17.58 -11.04
C SER A 122 3.58 18.32 -10.87
N GLY A 123 3.90 19.25 -11.77
CA GLY A 123 5.19 19.92 -11.77
C GLY A 123 5.54 20.58 -10.43
N LYS A 124 4.55 21.23 -9.76
CA LYS A 124 4.75 21.84 -8.43
C LYS A 124 5.09 20.81 -7.36
N PHE A 125 4.45 19.65 -7.40
CA PHE A 125 4.69 18.54 -6.47
C PHE A 125 6.09 17.94 -6.69
N ALA A 126 6.43 17.66 -7.94
CA ALA A 126 7.74 17.10 -8.30
C ALA A 126 8.89 18.06 -7.90
N VAL A 127 8.78 19.36 -8.18
CA VAL A 127 9.78 20.37 -7.79
C VAL A 127 9.93 20.42 -6.26
N TRP A 128 8.81 20.41 -5.52
CA TRP A 128 8.85 20.43 -4.06
C TRP A 128 9.56 19.20 -3.48
N TYR A 129 9.23 18.00 -3.94
CA TYR A 129 9.84 16.76 -3.44
C TYR A 129 11.32 16.63 -3.84
N ARG A 130 11.69 17.04 -5.05
CA ARG A 130 13.10 17.09 -5.50
C ARG A 130 13.94 18.08 -4.67
N PHE A 131 13.32 19.14 -4.16
CA PHE A 131 13.98 20.06 -3.23
C PHE A 131 14.05 19.49 -1.81
N LEU A 132 12.92 19.01 -1.30
CA LEU A 132 12.75 18.62 0.09
C LEU A 132 13.48 17.30 0.41
N LEU A 133 13.22 16.24 -0.35
CA LEU A 133 13.58 14.86 0.04
C LEU A 133 15.09 14.65 0.18
N PRO A 134 15.96 15.07 -0.75
CA PRO A 134 17.41 14.91 -0.56
C PRO A 134 17.98 15.71 0.61
N ARG A 135 17.43 16.90 0.88
CA ARG A 135 17.86 17.74 2.01
C ARG A 135 17.42 17.14 3.33
N LEU A 136 16.18 16.66 3.39
CA LEU A 136 15.62 15.99 4.56
C LEU A 136 16.40 14.71 4.86
N ALA A 137 16.62 13.87 3.86
CA ALA A 137 17.35 12.60 3.96
C ALA A 137 18.77 12.77 4.53
N ARG A 138 19.48 13.81 4.12
CA ARG A 138 20.83 14.12 4.66
C ARG A 138 20.78 14.62 6.10
N ARG A 139 19.72 15.34 6.49
CA ARG A 139 19.64 16.00 7.78
C ARG A 139 19.14 15.11 8.91
N VAL A 140 18.19 14.24 8.64
CA VAL A 140 17.57 13.37 9.66
C VAL A 140 18.56 12.37 10.27
N ARG A 141 18.30 11.91 11.47
CA ARG A 141 19.12 10.89 12.14
C ARG A 141 19.00 9.52 11.44
N LYS A 142 17.79 9.13 11.06
CA LYS A 142 17.53 7.87 10.39
C LYS A 142 16.34 7.99 9.43
N ILE A 143 16.38 7.21 8.38
CA ILE A 143 15.25 6.98 7.48
C ILE A 143 14.76 5.54 7.69
N ILE A 144 13.46 5.37 7.78
CA ILE A 144 12.80 4.08 7.62
C ILE A 144 12.27 4.01 6.20
N THR A 145 12.48 2.90 5.52
CA THR A 145 11.87 2.63 4.23
C THR A 145 11.28 1.23 4.20
N VAL A 146 10.47 0.92 3.20
CA VAL A 146 9.55 -0.22 3.24
C VAL A 146 10.01 -1.43 2.41
N SER A 147 11.08 -1.27 1.62
CA SER A 147 11.66 -2.31 0.78
C SER A 147 13.16 -2.07 0.54
N GLN A 148 13.88 -3.12 0.18
CA GLN A 148 15.29 -3.03 -0.19
C GLN A 148 15.44 -2.20 -1.48
N PHE A 149 14.54 -2.39 -2.44
CA PHE A 149 14.47 -1.55 -3.64
C PHE A 149 14.39 -0.05 -3.30
N SER A 150 13.43 0.34 -2.43
CA SER A 150 13.29 1.75 -2.02
C SER A 150 14.55 2.28 -1.32
N LYS A 151 15.22 1.45 -0.51
CA LYS A 151 16.50 1.81 0.11
C LYS A 151 17.56 2.12 -0.94
N GLU A 152 17.76 1.25 -1.91
CA GLU A 152 18.74 1.43 -2.99
C GLU A 152 18.46 2.70 -3.80
N ARG A 153 17.19 2.95 -4.13
CA ARG A 153 16.79 4.16 -4.84
C ARG A 153 17.06 5.44 -4.03
N LEU A 154 16.75 5.42 -2.72
CA LEU A 154 17.02 6.57 -1.83
C LEU A 154 18.52 6.83 -1.66
N ILE A 155 19.35 5.79 -1.56
CA ILE A 155 20.81 5.95 -1.54
C ILE A 155 21.28 6.64 -2.82
N ALA A 156 20.85 6.13 -3.98
CA ALA A 156 21.27 6.64 -5.28
C ALA A 156 20.77 8.09 -5.52
N THR A 157 19.50 8.38 -5.22
CA THR A 157 18.89 9.68 -5.55
C THR A 157 19.18 10.78 -4.54
N CYS A 158 19.37 10.44 -3.25
CA CYS A 158 19.63 11.41 -2.18
C CYS A 158 21.11 11.50 -1.78
N SER A 159 21.96 10.61 -2.28
CA SER A 159 23.40 10.51 -1.94
C SER A 159 23.62 10.43 -0.42
N ILE A 160 23.00 9.45 0.21
CA ILE A 160 23.08 9.19 1.66
C ILE A 160 23.69 7.81 1.94
N PRO A 161 24.37 7.64 3.08
CA PRO A 161 25.03 6.37 3.38
C PRO A 161 24.01 5.29 3.77
N ASP A 162 24.35 4.04 3.47
CA ASP A 162 23.54 2.84 3.71
C ASP A 162 23.05 2.71 5.17
N HIS A 163 23.96 2.91 6.13
CA HIS A 163 23.66 2.77 7.57
C HIS A 163 22.60 3.73 8.08
N LYS A 164 22.30 4.78 7.32
CA LYS A 164 21.26 5.77 7.67
C LYS A 164 19.84 5.29 7.38
N ILE A 165 19.68 4.20 6.62
CA ILE A 165 18.39 3.67 6.20
C ILE A 165 18.14 2.31 6.84
N ALA A 166 17.01 2.19 7.55
CA ALA A 166 16.48 0.91 8.01
C ALA A 166 15.34 0.46 7.08
N VAL A 167 15.40 -0.78 6.60
CA VAL A 167 14.31 -1.38 5.84
C VAL A 167 13.38 -2.09 6.81
N ILE A 168 12.14 -1.62 6.89
CA ILE A 168 11.08 -2.20 7.72
C ILE A 168 9.86 -2.36 6.82
N PRO A 169 9.55 -3.59 6.36
CA PRO A 169 8.42 -3.84 5.50
C PRO A 169 7.09 -3.44 6.15
N ASN A 170 6.15 -2.97 5.34
CA ASN A 170 4.79 -2.72 5.79
C ASN A 170 4.08 -4.03 6.17
N ALA A 171 2.88 -3.89 6.72
CA ALA A 171 2.04 -5.01 7.13
C ALA A 171 0.75 -5.05 6.30
N VAL A 172 0.17 -6.23 6.19
CA VAL A 172 -1.19 -6.43 5.72
C VAL A 172 -2.16 -6.30 6.90
N ASP A 173 -3.31 -5.67 6.66
CA ASP A 173 -4.35 -5.52 7.66
C ASP A 173 -5.07 -6.86 7.90
N ALA A 174 -5.37 -7.18 9.16
CA ALA A 174 -5.98 -8.46 9.56
C ALA A 174 -7.36 -8.72 8.93
N ARG A 175 -8.04 -7.68 8.42
CA ARG A 175 -9.30 -7.84 7.66
C ARG A 175 -9.12 -8.56 6.33
N PHE A 176 -7.90 -8.53 5.75
CA PHE A 176 -7.58 -9.27 4.54
C PHE A 176 -7.29 -10.73 4.91
N GLN A 177 -8.31 -11.55 4.75
CA GLN A 177 -8.30 -12.99 4.95
C GLN A 177 -9.34 -13.63 4.03
N PRO A 178 -9.25 -14.93 3.75
CA PRO A 178 -10.27 -15.61 2.98
C PRO A 178 -11.65 -15.48 3.65
N VAL A 179 -12.67 -15.20 2.84
CA VAL A 179 -14.06 -15.13 3.32
C VAL A 179 -14.83 -16.39 2.97
N SER A 180 -15.98 -16.62 3.63
CA SER A 180 -16.78 -17.82 3.40
C SER A 180 -17.40 -17.84 2.00
N ALA A 181 -17.71 -19.03 1.52
CA ALA A 181 -18.35 -19.23 0.21
C ALA A 181 -19.72 -18.51 0.14
N GLU A 182 -20.47 -18.50 1.25
CA GLU A 182 -21.76 -17.82 1.34
C GLU A 182 -21.62 -16.30 1.19
N ALA A 183 -20.59 -15.72 1.83
CA ALA A 183 -20.31 -14.28 1.71
C ALA A 183 -19.87 -13.91 0.29
N ILE A 184 -19.09 -14.78 -0.38
CA ILE A 184 -18.71 -14.60 -1.78
C ILE A 184 -19.95 -14.65 -2.68
N GLU A 185 -20.85 -15.61 -2.49
CA GLU A 185 -22.04 -15.77 -3.32
C GLU A 185 -23.02 -14.59 -3.13
N ASP A 186 -23.22 -14.14 -1.90
CA ASP A 186 -24.02 -12.96 -1.61
C ASP A 186 -23.44 -11.69 -2.27
N PHE A 187 -22.14 -11.50 -2.16
CA PHE A 187 -21.43 -10.39 -2.82
C PHE A 187 -21.60 -10.44 -4.35
N ARG A 188 -21.39 -11.61 -4.96
CA ARG A 188 -21.55 -11.80 -6.40
C ARG A 188 -22.97 -11.47 -6.86
N ARG A 189 -24.00 -11.91 -6.12
CA ARG A 189 -25.41 -11.61 -6.39
C ARG A 189 -25.69 -10.11 -6.29
N ARG A 190 -25.27 -9.43 -5.21
CA ARG A 190 -25.48 -7.99 -4.99
C ARG A 190 -24.85 -7.15 -6.10
N HIS A 191 -23.67 -7.54 -6.55
CA HIS A 191 -22.92 -6.82 -7.58
C HIS A 191 -23.13 -7.35 -8.99
N ARG A 192 -24.02 -8.34 -9.19
CA ARG A 192 -24.31 -8.97 -10.49
C ARG A 192 -23.05 -9.48 -11.18
N LEU A 193 -22.22 -10.22 -10.45
CA LEU A 193 -21.00 -10.87 -10.93
C LEU A 193 -21.31 -12.32 -11.29
N GLU A 194 -21.88 -12.55 -12.46
CA GLU A 194 -22.34 -13.87 -12.89
C GLU A 194 -21.19 -14.78 -13.36
N ARG A 195 -20.13 -14.17 -13.88
CA ARG A 195 -18.95 -14.89 -14.41
C ARG A 195 -17.78 -14.88 -13.46
N PRO A 196 -16.85 -15.85 -13.56
CA PRO A 196 -15.52 -15.70 -12.99
C PRO A 196 -14.85 -14.43 -13.49
N TYR A 197 -13.98 -13.83 -12.70
CA TYR A 197 -13.31 -12.60 -13.10
C TYR A 197 -11.85 -12.53 -12.71
N CYS A 198 -11.07 -11.89 -13.58
CA CYS A 198 -9.76 -11.35 -13.27
C CYS A 198 -9.92 -9.96 -12.67
N LEU A 199 -9.11 -9.63 -11.67
CA LEU A 199 -9.28 -8.40 -10.90
C LEU A 199 -8.02 -7.54 -10.93
N TYR A 200 -8.21 -6.25 -11.16
CA TYR A 200 -7.25 -5.19 -10.85
C TYR A 200 -7.84 -4.27 -9.78
N VAL A 201 -7.05 -3.90 -8.78
CA VAL A 201 -7.44 -2.88 -7.78
C VAL A 201 -6.36 -1.82 -7.70
N GLY A 202 -6.74 -0.56 -7.89
CA GLY A 202 -5.83 0.57 -7.77
C GLY A 202 -6.30 1.82 -8.51
N SER A 203 -5.57 2.93 -8.35
CA SER A 203 -5.79 4.12 -9.17
C SER A 203 -5.44 3.84 -10.63
N LEU A 204 -6.21 4.43 -11.54
CA LEU A 204 -5.93 4.34 -12.97
C LEU A 204 -4.93 5.45 -13.36
N GLU A 205 -3.68 5.27 -12.97
CA GLU A 205 -2.55 6.17 -13.25
C GLU A 205 -1.57 5.50 -14.21
N PRO A 206 -0.79 6.29 -15.00
CA PRO A 206 0.21 5.73 -15.94
C PRO A 206 1.18 4.74 -15.27
N ARG A 207 1.62 5.05 -14.05
CA ARG A 207 2.50 4.22 -13.23
C ARG A 207 1.96 2.82 -12.98
N LYS A 208 0.62 2.68 -12.88
CA LYS A 208 -0.06 1.40 -12.63
C LYS A 208 -0.22 0.54 -13.89
N ASN A 209 0.10 1.09 -15.07
CA ASN A 209 0.23 0.35 -16.34
C ASN A 209 -1.02 -0.44 -16.76
N VAL A 210 -2.20 0.05 -16.40
CA VAL A 210 -3.48 -0.60 -16.75
C VAL A 210 -3.67 -0.72 -18.25
N SER A 211 -3.06 0.17 -19.05
CA SER A 211 -3.08 0.10 -20.50
C SER A 211 -2.46 -1.19 -21.06
N LEU A 212 -1.39 -1.70 -20.45
CA LEU A 212 -0.81 -2.99 -20.82
C LEU A 212 -1.79 -4.14 -20.53
N LEU A 213 -2.43 -4.11 -19.36
CA LEU A 213 -3.43 -5.12 -18.99
C LEU A 213 -4.60 -5.13 -19.96
N LEU A 214 -5.14 -3.96 -20.32
CA LEU A 214 -6.23 -3.87 -21.28
C LEU A 214 -5.85 -4.41 -22.67
N LYS A 215 -4.64 -4.14 -23.14
CA LYS A 215 -4.13 -4.68 -24.40
C LYS A 215 -3.98 -6.21 -24.35
N ALA A 216 -3.39 -6.75 -23.28
CA ALA A 216 -3.25 -8.19 -23.09
C ALA A 216 -4.63 -8.87 -22.98
N TRP A 217 -5.59 -8.24 -22.30
CA TRP A 217 -6.96 -8.72 -22.19
C TRP A 217 -7.70 -8.75 -23.54
N ALA A 218 -7.52 -7.71 -24.36
CA ALA A 218 -8.10 -7.65 -25.71
C ALA A 218 -7.58 -8.78 -26.62
N ASP A 219 -6.30 -9.12 -26.53
CA ASP A 219 -5.71 -10.23 -27.30
C ASP A 219 -6.24 -11.59 -26.88
N LEU A 220 -6.53 -11.77 -25.59
CA LEU A 220 -7.05 -13.03 -25.04
C LEU A 220 -8.53 -13.23 -25.32
N ALA A 221 -9.32 -12.17 -25.18
CA ALA A 221 -10.79 -12.14 -25.32
C ALA A 221 -11.50 -13.38 -24.73
N PRO A 222 -11.23 -13.79 -23.45
CA PRO A 222 -11.71 -15.05 -22.91
C PRO A 222 -13.25 -15.08 -22.88
N PRO A 223 -13.91 -16.16 -23.38
CA PRO A 223 -15.37 -16.16 -23.52
C PRO A 223 -16.11 -16.22 -22.19
N ASP A 224 -15.54 -16.85 -21.15
CA ASP A 224 -16.23 -17.18 -19.91
C ASP A 224 -15.68 -16.44 -18.68
N CYS A 225 -14.90 -15.37 -18.89
CA CYS A 225 -14.33 -14.58 -17.81
C CYS A 225 -14.46 -13.09 -18.08
N GLU A 226 -14.55 -12.30 -17.01
CA GLU A 226 -14.58 -10.84 -17.05
C GLU A 226 -13.29 -10.24 -16.48
N LEU A 227 -12.89 -9.07 -16.96
CA LEU A 227 -11.88 -8.24 -16.32
C LEU A 227 -12.57 -7.13 -15.51
N ILE A 228 -12.35 -7.13 -14.21
CA ILE A 228 -12.87 -6.09 -13.31
C ILE A 228 -11.73 -5.13 -12.97
N LEU A 229 -11.96 -3.85 -13.21
CA LEU A 229 -11.10 -2.75 -12.82
C LEU A 229 -11.75 -1.99 -11.66
N ALA A 230 -11.24 -2.17 -10.44
CA ALA A 230 -11.71 -1.50 -9.24
C ALA A 230 -10.76 -0.37 -8.84
N GLY A 231 -11.33 0.79 -8.54
CA GLY A 231 -10.57 1.98 -8.14
C GLY A 231 -11.09 3.26 -8.79
N THR A 232 -10.39 4.36 -8.52
CA THR A 232 -10.77 5.67 -9.05
C THR A 232 -9.96 6.01 -10.30
N ALA A 233 -10.63 6.55 -11.31
CA ALA A 233 -9.94 7.14 -12.47
C ALA A 233 -9.17 8.39 -12.01
N GLY A 234 -7.84 8.37 -12.14
CA GLY A 234 -7.01 9.55 -11.99
C GLY A 234 -7.35 10.62 -13.05
N HIS A 235 -6.90 11.88 -12.83
CA HIS A 235 -7.18 12.98 -13.76
C HIS A 235 -6.82 12.68 -15.22
N VAL A 236 -5.69 12.01 -15.46
CA VAL A 236 -5.20 11.66 -16.80
C VAL A 236 -6.15 10.71 -17.55
N PHE A 237 -6.84 9.82 -16.82
CA PHE A 237 -7.80 8.88 -17.40
C PHE A 237 -9.20 9.48 -17.57
N ARG A 238 -9.54 10.53 -16.79
CA ARG A 238 -10.80 11.28 -16.99
C ARG A 238 -10.76 12.12 -18.26
N GLU A 239 -9.60 12.67 -18.62
CA GLU A 239 -9.45 13.52 -19.81
C GLU A 239 -9.35 12.72 -21.13
N LYS A 240 -8.76 11.51 -21.09
CA LYS A 240 -8.60 10.65 -22.28
C LYS A 240 -9.71 9.64 -22.51
N GLY A 241 -10.64 9.46 -21.53
CA GLY A 241 -11.78 8.56 -21.58
C GLY A 241 -11.40 7.11 -21.96
N PHE A 242 -11.79 6.12 -21.18
CA PHE A 242 -11.86 4.75 -21.71
C PHE A 242 -13.11 4.65 -22.57
N THR A 243 -13.05 5.20 -23.80
CA THR A 243 -14.18 5.16 -24.73
C THR A 243 -14.38 3.76 -25.32
N ASP A 244 -13.29 2.96 -25.38
CA ASP A 244 -13.31 1.62 -25.97
C ASP A 244 -12.62 0.61 -25.04
N LEU A 245 -13.35 0.15 -24.03
CA LEU A 245 -12.90 -0.97 -23.20
C LEU A 245 -12.98 -2.27 -24.01
N PRO A 246 -12.00 -3.18 -23.87
CA PRO A 246 -12.09 -4.51 -24.44
C PRO A 246 -13.37 -5.23 -23.99
N VAL A 247 -13.85 -6.14 -24.82
CA VAL A 247 -15.03 -6.96 -24.51
C VAL A 247 -14.87 -7.62 -23.13
N ARG A 248 -15.97 -7.65 -22.36
CA ARG A 248 -15.99 -8.19 -20.98
C ARG A 248 -15.05 -7.50 -19.99
N THR A 249 -14.82 -6.21 -20.18
CA THR A 249 -14.15 -5.37 -19.19
C THR A 249 -15.18 -4.49 -18.48
N ARG A 250 -15.15 -4.50 -17.15
CA ARG A 250 -16.06 -3.73 -16.32
C ARG A 250 -15.31 -2.77 -15.41
N LEU A 251 -15.67 -1.50 -15.44
CA LEU A 251 -15.25 -0.53 -14.44
C LEU A 251 -16.13 -0.68 -13.21
N PHE A 252 -15.57 -1.15 -12.11
CA PHE A 252 -16.33 -1.39 -10.87
C PHE A 252 -16.44 -0.11 -10.01
N GLY A 253 -15.52 0.84 -10.23
CA GLY A 253 -15.44 2.05 -9.43
C GLY A 253 -14.76 1.83 -8.08
N ARG A 254 -15.01 2.74 -7.13
CA ARG A 254 -14.45 2.64 -5.79
C ARG A 254 -15.19 1.55 -5.01
N VAL A 255 -14.42 0.65 -4.43
CA VAL A 255 -14.91 -0.42 -3.55
C VAL A 255 -14.84 0.06 -2.11
N ALA A 256 -15.86 -0.24 -1.32
CA ALA A 256 -15.84 0.01 0.11
C ALA A 256 -14.77 -0.85 0.78
N ASP A 257 -14.12 -0.29 1.80
CA ASP A 257 -12.96 -0.94 2.44
C ASP A 257 -13.31 -2.29 3.10
N ASP A 258 -14.57 -2.47 3.52
CA ASP A 258 -15.12 -3.70 4.11
C ASP A 258 -15.53 -4.74 3.04
N GLU A 259 -15.80 -4.33 1.81
CA GLU A 259 -16.11 -5.23 0.70
C GLU A 259 -14.86 -5.71 -0.06
N LEU A 260 -13.74 -4.99 0.07
CA LEU A 260 -12.51 -5.30 -0.68
C LEU A 260 -11.98 -6.73 -0.41
N PRO A 261 -11.95 -7.26 0.83
CA PRO A 261 -11.56 -8.64 1.08
C PRO A 261 -12.42 -9.66 0.33
N THR A 262 -13.73 -9.42 0.24
CA THR A 262 -14.66 -10.30 -0.47
C THR A 262 -14.45 -10.24 -1.98
N LEU A 263 -14.25 -9.03 -2.53
CA LEU A 263 -13.92 -8.85 -3.95
C LEU A 263 -12.62 -9.57 -4.33
N LEU A 264 -11.60 -9.53 -3.47
CA LEU A 264 -10.34 -10.23 -3.67
C LEU A 264 -10.51 -11.74 -3.57
N SER A 265 -11.19 -12.24 -2.52
CA SER A 265 -11.42 -13.69 -2.31
C SER A 265 -12.25 -14.33 -3.41
N ALA A 266 -13.16 -13.59 -4.03
CA ALA A 266 -14.04 -14.07 -5.10
C ALA A 266 -13.39 -14.03 -6.50
N ALA A 267 -12.22 -13.39 -6.65
CA ALA A 267 -11.53 -13.26 -7.92
C ALA A 267 -10.81 -14.56 -8.32
N ARG A 268 -10.83 -14.89 -9.59
CA ARG A 268 -10.03 -15.99 -10.17
C ARG A 268 -8.54 -15.72 -10.06
N VAL A 269 -8.15 -14.48 -10.30
CA VAL A 269 -6.76 -13.99 -10.20
C VAL A 269 -6.75 -12.48 -10.02
N PHE A 270 -5.82 -12.02 -9.22
CA PHE A 270 -5.49 -10.61 -9.08
C PHE A 270 -4.30 -10.27 -9.98
N ILE A 271 -4.42 -9.20 -10.79
CA ILE A 271 -3.39 -8.80 -11.77
C ILE A 271 -2.87 -7.41 -11.40
N PHE A 272 -1.56 -7.29 -11.23
CA PHE A 272 -0.94 -6.03 -10.82
C PHE A 272 0.24 -5.66 -11.75
N PRO A 273 -0.02 -4.92 -12.83
CA PRO A 273 0.96 -4.64 -13.89
C PRO A 273 1.83 -3.41 -13.62
N SER A 274 1.93 -2.95 -12.38
CA SER A 274 2.57 -1.69 -12.02
C SER A 274 4.03 -1.61 -12.49
N LEU A 275 4.42 -0.44 -13.02
CA LEU A 275 5.79 -0.14 -13.43
C LEU A 275 6.71 0.17 -12.24
N TYR A 276 6.15 0.77 -11.20
CA TYR A 276 6.90 1.23 -10.04
C TYR A 276 6.08 1.17 -8.76
N GLU A 277 6.59 0.47 -7.74
CA GLU A 277 6.05 0.44 -6.39
C GLU A 277 7.17 0.56 -5.35
N GLY A 278 6.86 1.24 -4.25
CA GLY A 278 7.74 1.25 -3.08
C GLY A 278 7.56 0.01 -2.20
N PHE A 279 6.35 -0.58 -2.23
CA PHE A 279 6.02 -1.80 -1.47
C PHE A 279 5.15 -2.75 -2.29
N GLY A 280 3.86 -2.46 -2.46
CA GLY A 280 2.92 -3.35 -3.16
C GLY A 280 1.84 -3.90 -2.22
N PHE A 281 1.09 -3.04 -1.54
CA PHE A 281 -0.04 -3.46 -0.71
C PHE A 281 -1.05 -4.34 -1.46
N PRO A 282 -1.54 -3.97 -2.68
CA PRO A 282 -2.62 -4.72 -3.31
C PRO A 282 -2.29 -6.18 -3.63
N PRO A 283 -1.10 -6.55 -4.16
CA PRO A 283 -0.73 -7.96 -4.31
C PRO A 283 -0.69 -8.72 -2.99
N LEU A 284 -0.18 -8.09 -1.93
CA LEU A 284 -0.10 -8.70 -0.61
C LEU A 284 -1.48 -8.90 0.01
N GLU A 285 -2.39 -7.93 -0.14
CA GLU A 285 -3.79 -8.01 0.27
C GLU A 285 -4.53 -9.12 -0.49
N ALA A 286 -4.28 -9.26 -1.80
CA ALA A 286 -4.84 -10.33 -2.61
C ALA A 286 -4.35 -11.73 -2.14
N MET A 287 -3.04 -11.89 -1.91
CA MET A 287 -2.49 -13.13 -1.36
C MET A 287 -3.09 -13.48 0.02
N ALA A 288 -3.24 -12.48 0.90
CA ALA A 288 -3.84 -12.69 2.21
C ALA A 288 -5.30 -13.16 2.13
N CYS A 289 -6.05 -12.72 1.11
CA CYS A 289 -7.41 -13.18 0.81
C CYS A 289 -7.46 -14.52 0.07
N GLY A 290 -6.32 -15.16 -0.19
CA GLY A 290 -6.24 -16.42 -0.92
C GLY A 290 -6.44 -16.29 -2.43
N CYS A 291 -6.37 -15.09 -2.99
CA CYS A 291 -6.45 -14.86 -4.43
C CYS A 291 -5.10 -15.16 -5.09
N PRO A 292 -5.04 -15.99 -6.15
CA PRO A 292 -3.84 -16.12 -6.99
C PRO A 292 -3.41 -14.77 -7.55
N VAL A 293 -2.10 -14.53 -7.67
CA VAL A 293 -1.56 -13.24 -8.08
C VAL A 293 -0.67 -13.36 -9.31
N ILE A 294 -0.92 -12.49 -10.30
CA ILE A 294 -0.02 -12.18 -11.40
C ILE A 294 0.52 -10.77 -11.17
N CYS A 295 1.84 -10.62 -11.10
CA CYS A 295 2.47 -9.36 -10.73
C CYS A 295 3.64 -9.02 -11.66
N SER A 296 3.89 -7.75 -11.92
CA SER A 296 5.12 -7.38 -12.62
C SER A 296 6.37 -7.72 -11.79
N ASN A 297 7.46 -8.10 -12.46
CA ASN A 297 8.75 -8.42 -11.84
C ASN A 297 9.62 -7.18 -11.61
N SER A 298 9.01 -6.01 -11.42
CA SER A 298 9.71 -4.74 -11.30
C SER A 298 9.71 -4.22 -9.85
N THR A 299 10.74 -3.44 -9.56
CA THR A 299 10.88 -2.64 -8.32
C THR A 299 10.81 -3.49 -7.04
N SER A 300 9.97 -3.13 -6.07
CA SER A 300 9.80 -3.90 -4.83
C SER A 300 8.92 -5.14 -4.97
N LEU A 301 8.24 -5.33 -6.11
CA LEU A 301 7.21 -6.36 -6.24
C LEU A 301 7.74 -7.79 -6.11
N PRO A 302 8.91 -8.17 -6.65
CA PRO A 302 9.48 -9.50 -6.40
C PRO A 302 9.88 -9.72 -4.93
N GLU A 303 10.33 -8.67 -4.24
CA GLU A 303 10.67 -8.71 -2.82
C GLU A 303 9.44 -8.98 -1.94
N ILE A 304 8.32 -8.35 -2.27
CA ILE A 304 7.07 -8.44 -1.51
C ILE A 304 6.24 -9.66 -1.91
N GLY A 305 6.21 -10.02 -3.19
CA GLY A 305 5.49 -11.18 -3.69
C GLY A 305 6.19 -12.52 -3.39
N GLY A 306 7.50 -12.48 -3.18
CA GLY A 306 8.29 -13.66 -2.84
C GLY A 306 8.63 -14.56 -4.03
N PRO A 307 8.89 -15.86 -3.76
CA PRO A 307 9.24 -16.80 -4.83
C PRO A 307 8.14 -16.94 -5.88
N GLU A 308 8.56 -17.17 -7.13
CA GLU A 308 7.62 -17.48 -8.21
C GLU A 308 6.98 -18.86 -8.00
N PHE A 309 5.69 -18.97 -8.33
CA PHE A 309 4.97 -20.23 -8.26
C PHE A 309 5.42 -21.17 -9.39
N ASP A 310 5.91 -22.34 -9.00
CA ASP A 310 6.23 -23.42 -9.92
C ASP A 310 5.18 -24.55 -9.82
N ALA A 311 4.43 -24.75 -10.89
CA ALA A 311 3.42 -25.81 -10.96
C ALA A 311 4.07 -27.20 -11.03
N ALA A 312 5.24 -27.32 -11.66
CA ALA A 312 5.95 -28.57 -11.84
C ALA A 312 6.63 -29.07 -10.54
N ASP A 313 6.93 -28.16 -9.61
CA ASP A 313 7.48 -28.52 -8.30
C ASP A 313 6.40 -28.60 -7.22
N PRO A 314 6.01 -29.80 -6.76
CA PRO A 314 5.03 -29.97 -5.67
C PRO A 314 5.47 -29.31 -4.35
N ALA A 315 6.77 -29.11 -4.13
CA ALA A 315 7.34 -28.47 -2.95
C ALA A 315 7.45 -26.94 -3.10
N SER A 316 7.08 -26.38 -4.24
CA SER A 316 7.12 -24.94 -4.48
C SER A 316 6.34 -24.17 -3.41
N THR A 317 7.01 -23.23 -2.75
CA THR A 317 6.40 -22.27 -1.81
C THR A 317 6.03 -20.95 -2.48
N GLY A 318 6.25 -20.82 -3.77
CA GLY A 318 5.91 -19.64 -4.56
C GLY A 318 4.41 -19.36 -4.59
N ALA A 319 4.05 -18.10 -4.63
CA ALA A 319 2.65 -17.65 -4.55
C ALA A 319 2.25 -16.71 -5.70
N VAL A 320 3.20 -16.31 -6.55
CA VAL A 320 3.01 -15.27 -7.57
C VAL A 320 3.54 -15.76 -8.90
N LEU A 321 2.86 -15.41 -9.98
CA LEU A 321 3.35 -15.51 -11.34
C LEU A 321 3.87 -14.15 -11.79
N TYR A 322 5.11 -14.08 -12.20
CA TYR A 322 5.73 -12.81 -12.62
C TYR A 322 5.71 -12.63 -14.12
N PHE A 323 5.76 -11.37 -14.54
CA PHE A 323 5.95 -10.97 -15.94
C PHE A 323 6.72 -9.64 -16.03
N ASN A 324 7.37 -9.40 -17.15
CA ASN A 324 7.99 -8.12 -17.44
C ASN A 324 6.92 -7.06 -17.73
N PRO A 325 6.86 -5.92 -17.01
CA PRO A 325 5.82 -4.90 -17.18
C PRO A 325 5.84 -4.16 -18.53
N THR A 326 6.81 -4.46 -19.40
CA THR A 326 6.84 -3.98 -20.78
C THR A 326 6.44 -5.04 -21.79
N ASP A 327 6.22 -6.29 -21.35
CA ASP A 327 5.92 -7.44 -22.19
C ASP A 327 4.43 -7.84 -22.09
N ARG A 328 3.67 -7.44 -23.10
CA ARG A 328 2.24 -7.75 -23.21
C ARG A 328 1.98 -9.23 -23.42
N GLU A 329 2.82 -9.91 -24.20
CA GLU A 329 2.64 -11.33 -24.54
C GLU A 329 2.88 -12.20 -23.31
N GLN A 330 3.90 -11.86 -22.51
CA GLN A 330 4.17 -12.54 -21.25
C GLN A 330 3.02 -12.36 -20.26
N LEU A 331 2.44 -11.16 -20.15
CA LEU A 331 1.25 -10.94 -19.32
C LEU A 331 0.07 -11.79 -19.81
N ALA A 332 -0.21 -11.79 -21.12
CA ALA A 332 -1.27 -12.60 -21.72
C ALA A 332 -1.05 -14.10 -21.48
N HIS A 333 0.21 -14.56 -21.56
CA HIS A 333 0.58 -15.94 -21.27
C HIS A 333 0.28 -16.29 -19.79
N GLN A 334 0.68 -15.45 -18.83
CA GLN A 334 0.40 -15.71 -17.42
C GLN A 334 -1.11 -15.71 -17.10
N ILE A 335 -1.88 -14.83 -17.72
CA ILE A 335 -3.35 -14.82 -17.56
C ILE A 335 -3.92 -16.15 -18.07
N ARG A 336 -3.54 -16.61 -19.27
CA ARG A 336 -3.99 -17.88 -19.84
C ARG A 336 -3.61 -19.05 -18.93
N ARG A 337 -2.38 -19.08 -18.43
CA ARG A 337 -1.89 -20.09 -17.49
C ARG A 337 -2.79 -20.24 -16.26
N VAL A 338 -3.23 -19.12 -15.65
CA VAL A 338 -4.16 -19.18 -14.50
C VAL A 338 -5.57 -19.60 -14.91
N MET A 339 -6.02 -19.18 -16.10
CA MET A 339 -7.34 -19.56 -16.60
C MET A 339 -7.44 -21.08 -16.85
N GLU A 340 -6.36 -21.71 -17.31
CA GLU A 340 -6.25 -23.14 -17.61
C GLU A 340 -5.74 -23.97 -16.42
N MET A 341 -5.35 -23.31 -15.30
CA MET A 341 -4.74 -23.95 -14.15
C MET A 341 -5.68 -24.96 -13.48
N PRO A 342 -5.21 -26.20 -13.23
CA PRO A 342 -5.98 -27.20 -12.49
C PRO A 342 -6.39 -26.67 -11.10
N PRO A 343 -7.59 -27.03 -10.61
CA PRO A 343 -8.10 -26.54 -9.32
C PRO A 343 -7.15 -26.82 -8.14
N GLU A 344 -6.41 -27.92 -8.16
CA GLU A 344 -5.47 -28.25 -7.08
C GLU A 344 -4.25 -27.34 -7.07
N GLU A 345 -3.73 -26.99 -8.25
CA GLU A 345 -2.62 -26.04 -8.37
C GLU A 345 -3.06 -24.63 -7.93
N ALA A 346 -4.25 -24.21 -8.34
CA ALA A 346 -4.82 -22.94 -7.92
C ALA A 346 -4.98 -22.87 -6.38
N ARG A 347 -5.47 -23.96 -5.75
CA ARG A 347 -5.55 -24.09 -4.28
C ARG A 347 -4.16 -24.04 -3.63
N ARG A 348 -3.15 -24.69 -4.22
CA ARG A 348 -1.77 -24.66 -3.72
C ARG A 348 -1.20 -23.25 -3.78
N MET A 349 -1.34 -22.57 -4.91
CA MET A 349 -0.91 -21.16 -5.07
C MET A 349 -1.59 -20.25 -4.05
N SER A 350 -2.90 -20.43 -3.83
CA SER A 350 -3.67 -19.70 -2.83
C SER A 350 -3.14 -19.94 -1.40
N ARG A 351 -2.94 -21.21 -0.99
CA ARG A 351 -2.38 -21.54 0.33
C ARG A 351 -0.99 -20.93 0.55
N ASN A 352 -0.13 -21.00 -0.46
CA ASN A 352 1.20 -20.40 -0.43
C ASN A 352 1.11 -18.88 -0.27
N GLY A 353 0.18 -18.22 -0.97
CA GLY A 353 -0.07 -16.79 -0.86
C GLY A 353 -0.47 -16.35 0.55
N ILE A 354 -1.42 -17.07 1.16
CA ILE A 354 -1.84 -16.81 2.54
C ILE A 354 -0.66 -16.96 3.51
N ALA A 355 0.11 -18.04 3.39
CA ALA A 355 1.26 -18.30 4.24
C ALA A 355 2.37 -17.24 4.06
N TRP A 356 2.59 -16.79 2.83
CA TRP A 356 3.56 -15.74 2.53
C TRP A 356 3.11 -14.39 3.08
N ALA A 357 1.86 -13.97 2.85
CA ALA A 357 1.30 -12.71 3.34
C ALA A 357 1.30 -12.63 4.87
N GLY A 358 1.10 -13.75 5.58
CA GLY A 358 1.16 -13.82 7.04
C GLY A 358 2.50 -13.41 7.66
N ARG A 359 3.57 -13.33 6.85
CA ARG A 359 4.89 -12.84 7.29
C ARG A 359 4.93 -11.31 7.48
N PHE A 360 3.96 -10.59 6.89
CA PHE A 360 3.85 -9.13 6.89
C PHE A 360 2.74 -8.69 7.85
N ASN A 361 3.05 -8.59 9.13
CA ASN A 361 2.08 -8.23 10.17
C ASN A 361 2.49 -6.97 10.94
N TRP A 362 1.50 -6.29 11.52
CA TRP A 362 1.69 -5.03 12.21
C TRP A 362 2.55 -5.16 13.46
N ASP A 363 2.50 -6.28 14.19
CA ASP A 363 3.30 -6.47 15.39
C ASP A 363 4.80 -6.42 15.07
N ARG A 364 5.21 -7.10 14.00
CA ARG A 364 6.59 -7.10 13.53
C ARG A 364 7.01 -5.71 13.02
N CYS A 365 6.17 -5.08 12.19
CA CYS A 365 6.44 -3.74 11.67
C CYS A 365 6.57 -2.72 12.80
N ALA A 366 5.64 -2.74 13.75
CA ALA A 366 5.62 -1.84 14.90
C ALA A 366 6.81 -2.10 15.83
N SER A 367 7.10 -3.35 16.16
CA SER A 367 8.23 -3.72 17.02
C SER A 367 9.57 -3.23 16.46
N GLN A 368 9.83 -3.47 15.17
CA GLN A 368 11.05 -3.01 14.50
C GLN A 368 11.13 -1.48 14.42
N THR A 369 10.02 -0.81 14.13
CA THR A 369 9.97 0.65 14.11
C THR A 369 10.20 1.23 15.49
N TRP A 370 9.56 0.66 16.52
CA TRP A 370 9.73 1.09 17.91
C TRP A 370 11.17 0.94 18.38
N ALA A 371 11.81 -0.18 18.08
CA ALA A 371 13.23 -0.42 18.41
C ALA A 371 14.13 0.65 17.78
N ALA A 372 13.93 0.97 16.49
CA ALA A 372 14.70 1.99 15.79
C ALA A 372 14.46 3.41 16.36
N LEU A 373 13.23 3.74 16.77
CA LEU A 373 12.90 5.02 17.39
C LEU A 373 13.47 5.13 18.81
N LYS A 374 13.34 4.07 19.63
CA LYS A 374 13.78 4.06 21.03
C LYS A 374 15.30 4.17 21.13
N GLU A 375 16.06 3.46 20.31
CA GLU A 375 17.52 3.56 20.23
C GLU A 375 17.96 5.02 20.04
N LEU A 376 17.30 5.75 19.14
CA LEU A 376 17.62 7.14 18.83
C LEU A 376 17.08 8.13 19.86
N ALA A 377 16.04 7.81 20.59
CA ALA A 377 15.49 8.68 21.62
C ALA A 377 16.32 8.67 22.91
N LEU A 378 17.07 7.58 23.14
CA LEU A 378 17.95 7.40 24.31
C LEU A 378 19.38 7.91 24.08
N SER A 379 19.81 8.10 22.83
CA SER A 379 21.10 8.64 22.41
C SER A 379 21.03 10.15 22.12
#